data_2a48edd671eb86d8be291ed668b4cae6
#
_entry.id   2a48edd671eb86d8be291ed668b4cae6
#
_cell.length_a   1.000
_cell.length_b   1.000
_cell.length_c   1.000
_cell.angle_alpha   90.00
_cell.angle_beta   90.00
_cell.angle_gamma   90.00
#
_symmetry.space_group_name_H-M   'P 1'
#
loop_
_entity.id
_entity.type
_entity.pdbx_description
1 polymer ?
#
loop_
_entity_poly.entity_id
_entity_poly.type
_entity_poly.pdbx_seq_one_letter_code
_entity_poly.pdbx_strand_id
1 'polypeptide(L)'
;MSVEIGLTFANAGESSQREFWSALEDGGELLAFATSFTGQTISDPRLLHEAVTHPSCVSKPCRSYQTLEWAGDAAVCLAARNWLFHRKEKLSVPTLVVLESTLTSNQSLAYIGHLNGVHRVIDHRMSELPSRFESYKFQLKRGLWATDPPKVVPDVVESLIGAVHVDQGVE
;
A
#
# COMPACT_ATOMS: atom_id res chain seq x y z
N MET A 1 15.67 -5.40 15.55
CA MET A 1 16.31 -4.07 15.44
C MET A 1 15.42 -3.25 14.53
N SER A 2 14.68 -2.29 15.11
CA SER A 2 13.81 -1.39 14.36
C SER A 2 14.70 -0.35 13.68
N VAL A 3 14.73 -0.34 12.35
CA VAL A 3 15.36 0.75 11.61
C VAL A 3 14.36 1.91 11.64
N GLU A 4 14.58 2.87 12.52
CA GLU A 4 13.94 4.18 12.45
C GLU A 4 14.52 4.91 11.23
N ILE A 5 13.82 4.83 10.09
CA ILE A 5 14.05 5.76 9.00
C ILE A 5 13.41 7.07 9.43
N GLY A 6 14.26 7.97 9.96
CA GLY A 6 13.87 9.29 10.43
C GLY A 6 13.47 10.22 9.30
N LEU A 7 12.31 10.00 8.68
CA LEU A 7 11.67 10.93 7.78
C LEU A 7 10.65 11.76 8.58
N THR A 8 11.12 12.89 9.11
CA THR A 8 10.29 13.93 9.74
C THR A 8 9.55 14.70 8.65
N PHE A 9 8.34 14.28 8.31
CA PHE A 9 7.41 15.08 7.51
C PHE A 9 6.33 15.67 8.42
N ALA A 10 6.68 16.80 9.05
CA ALA A 10 5.71 17.68 9.67
C ALA A 10 5.39 18.82 8.68
N ASN A 11 4.13 18.98 8.30
CA ASN A 11 3.54 20.15 7.63
C ASN A 11 4.30 20.67 6.39
N ALA A 12 4.36 19.88 5.35
CA ALA A 12 4.83 20.34 4.05
C ALA A 12 3.63 20.73 3.18
N GLY A 13 3.55 22.03 2.81
CA GLY A 13 2.58 22.53 1.84
C GLY A 13 2.80 21.97 0.43
N GLU A 14 1.95 22.33 -0.54
CA GLU A 14 1.98 21.82 -1.92
C GLU A 14 3.35 21.89 -2.63
N SER A 15 4.22 22.84 -2.25
CA SER A 15 5.61 22.93 -2.77
C SER A 15 6.47 21.75 -2.33
N SER A 16 6.32 21.30 -1.10
CA SER A 16 7.10 20.19 -0.51
C SER A 16 6.66 18.82 -1.07
N GLN A 17 5.40 18.67 -1.44
CA GLN A 17 4.97 17.48 -2.18
C GLN A 17 5.60 17.42 -3.58
N ARG A 18 5.70 18.54 -4.29
CA ARG A 18 6.36 18.61 -5.61
C ARG A 18 7.86 18.32 -5.52
N GLU A 19 8.53 18.83 -4.49
CA GLU A 19 9.95 18.56 -4.25
C GLU A 19 10.18 17.10 -3.87
N PHE A 20 9.29 16.50 -3.07
CA PHE A 20 9.30 15.07 -2.77
C PHE A 20 9.14 14.22 -4.04
N TRP A 21 8.17 14.56 -4.92
CA TRP A 21 7.97 13.85 -6.17
C TRP A 21 9.09 14.07 -7.17
N SER A 22 9.74 15.25 -7.21
CA SER A 22 10.92 15.47 -8.03
C SER A 22 12.15 14.70 -7.54
N ALA A 23 12.28 14.52 -6.22
CA ALA A 23 13.31 13.66 -5.63
C ALA A 23 13.02 12.17 -5.86
N LEU A 24 11.73 11.78 -5.96
CA LEU A 24 11.32 10.43 -6.35
C LEU A 24 11.48 10.18 -7.86
N GLU A 25 11.59 11.22 -8.69
CA GLU A 25 11.93 11.09 -10.13
C GLU A 25 13.29 10.43 -10.33
N ASP A 26 14.20 10.48 -9.36
CA ASP A 26 15.41 9.64 -9.30
C ASP A 26 15.14 8.17 -8.92
N GLY A 27 13.87 7.79 -8.65
CA GLY A 27 13.42 6.40 -8.47
C GLY A 27 13.92 5.70 -7.20
N GLY A 28 14.93 6.22 -6.53
CA GLY A 28 15.64 5.51 -5.45
C GLY A 28 14.85 5.37 -4.16
N GLU A 29 14.19 6.45 -3.69
CA GLU A 29 13.47 6.41 -2.40
C GLU A 29 12.18 5.61 -2.49
N LEU A 30 11.42 5.74 -3.58
CA LEU A 30 10.19 4.96 -3.78
C LEU A 30 10.51 3.47 -3.95
N LEU A 31 11.59 3.13 -4.68
CA LEU A 31 12.05 1.75 -4.81
C LEU A 31 12.49 1.18 -3.47
N ALA A 32 13.25 1.93 -2.69
CA ALA A 32 13.67 1.52 -1.34
C ALA A 32 12.47 1.29 -0.41
N PHE A 33 11.47 2.20 -0.47
CA PHE A 33 10.22 2.04 0.27
C PHE A 33 9.48 0.77 -0.16
N ALA A 34 9.23 0.59 -1.45
CA ALA A 34 8.49 -0.56 -1.98
C ALA A 34 9.21 -1.87 -1.66
N THR A 35 10.55 -1.91 -1.82
CA THR A 35 11.37 -3.08 -1.46
C THR A 35 11.28 -3.39 0.04
N SER A 36 11.36 -2.37 0.89
CA SER A 36 11.21 -2.54 2.34
C SER A 36 9.81 -3.03 2.73
N PHE A 37 8.78 -2.53 2.05
CA PHE A 37 7.39 -2.87 2.34
C PHE A 37 7.01 -4.28 1.85
N THR A 38 7.37 -4.64 0.63
CA THR A 38 6.99 -5.91 -0.01
C THR A 38 8.00 -7.04 0.25
N GLY A 39 9.22 -6.71 0.67
CA GLY A 39 10.34 -7.65 0.76
C GLY A 39 10.93 -8.05 -0.59
N GLN A 40 10.48 -7.41 -1.69
CA GLN A 40 10.87 -7.74 -3.06
C GLN A 40 11.24 -6.48 -3.84
N THR A 41 12.22 -6.58 -4.72
CA THR A 41 12.63 -5.47 -5.61
C THR A 41 11.76 -5.49 -6.86
N ILE A 42 11.23 -4.32 -7.26
CA ILE A 42 10.53 -4.12 -8.53
C ILE A 42 11.54 -3.60 -9.55
N SER A 43 11.73 -4.33 -10.64
CA SER A 43 12.74 -4.01 -11.66
C SER A 43 12.26 -2.96 -12.67
N ASP A 44 10.95 -2.92 -12.96
CA ASP A 44 10.36 -1.91 -13.84
C ASP A 44 9.89 -0.68 -13.05
N PRO A 45 10.58 0.48 -13.17
CA PRO A 45 10.20 1.70 -12.48
C PRO A 45 8.80 2.21 -12.86
N ARG A 46 8.30 1.84 -14.04
CA ARG A 46 6.96 2.26 -14.50
C ARG A 46 5.87 1.60 -13.66
N LEU A 47 6.04 0.31 -13.32
CA LEU A 47 5.11 -0.39 -12.43
C LEU A 47 5.10 0.22 -11.04
N LEU A 48 6.26 0.65 -10.55
CA LEU A 48 6.39 1.28 -9.25
C LEU A 48 5.64 2.63 -9.20
N HIS A 49 5.81 3.48 -10.22
CA HIS A 49 5.07 4.74 -10.32
C HIS A 49 3.56 4.51 -10.51
N GLU A 50 3.17 3.55 -11.36
CA GLU A 50 1.77 3.18 -11.56
C GLU A 50 1.14 2.74 -10.23
N ALA A 51 1.84 1.92 -9.44
CA ALA A 51 1.33 1.37 -8.18
C ALA A 51 0.95 2.42 -7.13
N VAL A 52 1.55 3.60 -7.15
CA VAL A 52 1.29 4.65 -6.17
C VAL A 52 0.49 5.83 -6.74
N THR A 53 0.19 5.84 -8.04
CA THR A 53 -0.49 6.95 -8.71
C THR A 53 -2.01 6.82 -8.61
N HIS A 54 -2.65 7.75 -7.89
CA HIS A 54 -4.12 7.78 -7.76
C HIS A 54 -4.78 8.26 -9.07
N PRO A 55 -6.00 7.77 -9.41
CA PRO A 55 -6.76 8.21 -10.59
C PRO A 55 -6.98 9.72 -10.71
N SER A 56 -6.92 10.49 -9.61
CA SER A 56 -7.00 11.95 -9.66
C SER A 56 -5.82 12.63 -10.37
N CYS A 57 -4.74 11.90 -10.65
CA CYS A 57 -3.55 12.38 -11.36
C CYS A 57 -3.65 12.19 -12.88
N VAL A 58 -4.81 12.50 -13.47
CA VAL A 58 -5.14 12.26 -14.89
C VAL A 58 -4.21 12.92 -15.92
N SER A 59 -3.40 13.89 -15.51
CA SER A 59 -2.46 14.59 -16.40
C SER A 59 -1.10 13.92 -16.50
N LYS A 60 -0.87 12.80 -15.79
CA LYS A 60 0.38 12.06 -15.84
C LYS A 60 0.42 11.06 -16.99
N PRO A 61 1.60 10.80 -17.57
CA PRO A 61 1.74 9.83 -18.65
C PRO A 61 1.63 8.37 -18.18
N CYS A 62 1.64 8.12 -16.85
CA CYS A 62 1.48 6.77 -16.32
C CYS A 62 0.00 6.45 -16.03
N ARG A 63 -0.32 5.16 -16.02
CA ARG A 63 -1.63 4.66 -15.57
C ARG A 63 -1.80 4.88 -14.07
N SER A 64 -3.03 4.81 -13.60
CA SER A 64 -3.32 4.79 -12.15
C SER A 64 -3.13 3.37 -11.59
N TYR A 65 -3.05 3.28 -10.26
CA TYR A 65 -2.86 2.02 -9.54
C TYR A 65 -3.93 0.95 -9.79
N GLN A 66 -5.10 1.31 -10.34
CA GLN A 66 -6.28 0.45 -10.41
C GLN A 66 -6.05 -0.88 -11.13
N THR A 67 -5.23 -0.92 -12.18
CA THR A 67 -4.91 -2.17 -12.89
C THR A 67 -4.05 -3.10 -12.04
N LEU A 68 -3.09 -2.52 -11.32
CA LEU A 68 -2.23 -3.27 -10.41
C LEU A 68 -2.95 -3.67 -9.12
N GLU A 69 -3.87 -2.83 -8.60
CA GLU A 69 -4.80 -3.16 -7.52
C GLU A 69 -5.58 -4.44 -7.84
N TRP A 70 -6.19 -4.49 -9.04
CA TRP A 70 -6.95 -5.66 -9.48
C TRP A 70 -6.10 -6.94 -9.53
N ALA A 71 -4.86 -6.87 -10.02
CA ALA A 71 -3.94 -8.01 -10.01
C ALA A 71 -3.46 -8.35 -8.60
N GLY A 72 -3.22 -7.33 -7.79
CA GLY A 72 -2.75 -7.45 -6.41
C GLY A 72 -3.76 -8.03 -5.45
N ASP A 73 -5.05 -7.72 -5.59
CA ASP A 73 -6.12 -8.36 -4.81
C ASP A 73 -6.04 -9.89 -4.91
N ALA A 74 -5.93 -10.41 -6.14
CA ALA A 74 -5.77 -11.84 -6.36
C ALA A 74 -4.48 -12.39 -5.73
N ALA A 75 -3.37 -11.67 -5.83
CA ALA A 75 -2.08 -12.07 -5.26
C ALA A 75 -2.11 -12.08 -3.72
N VAL A 76 -2.74 -11.08 -3.09
CA VAL A 76 -2.94 -11.00 -1.63
C VAL A 76 -3.79 -12.17 -1.14
N CYS A 77 -4.90 -12.47 -1.83
CA CYS A 77 -5.74 -13.61 -1.49
C CYS A 77 -4.98 -14.93 -1.59
N LEU A 78 -4.20 -15.12 -2.67
CA LEU A 78 -3.39 -16.33 -2.84
C LEU A 78 -2.31 -16.46 -1.77
N ALA A 79 -1.62 -15.38 -1.44
CA ALA A 79 -0.60 -15.35 -0.39
C ALA A 79 -1.20 -15.67 0.98
N ALA A 80 -2.36 -15.08 1.32
CA ALA A 80 -3.08 -15.36 2.56
C ALA A 80 -3.48 -16.84 2.67
N ARG A 81 -4.05 -17.42 1.60
CA ARG A 81 -4.42 -18.85 1.54
C ARG A 81 -3.20 -19.75 1.70
N ASN A 82 -2.13 -19.45 0.98
CA ASN A 82 -0.89 -20.22 1.07
C ASN A 82 -0.31 -20.18 2.50
N TRP A 83 -0.25 -19.00 3.12
CA TRP A 83 0.20 -18.84 4.49
C TRP A 83 -0.70 -19.59 5.48
N LEU A 84 -2.02 -19.51 5.36
CA LEU A 84 -2.98 -20.24 6.21
C LEU A 84 -2.87 -21.75 6.03
N PHE A 85 -2.66 -22.24 4.80
CA PHE A 85 -2.51 -23.66 4.48
C PHE A 85 -1.28 -24.29 5.17
N HIS A 86 -0.20 -23.53 5.26
CA HIS A 86 1.06 -24.02 5.87
C HIS A 86 1.12 -23.83 7.41
N ARG A 87 0.02 -23.41 8.05
CA ARG A 87 -0.05 -23.36 9.51
C ARG A 87 0.03 -24.76 10.10
N LYS A 88 0.67 -24.87 11.28
CA LYS A 88 0.79 -26.16 11.98
C LYS A 88 -0.55 -26.69 12.48
N GLU A 89 -1.46 -25.77 12.84
CA GLU A 89 -2.81 -26.12 13.29
C GLU A 89 -3.67 -26.52 12.07
N LYS A 90 -4.34 -27.67 12.18
CA LYS A 90 -5.34 -28.10 11.19
C LYS A 90 -6.65 -27.33 11.41
N LEU A 91 -6.81 -26.25 10.65
CA LEU A 91 -8.01 -25.43 10.70
C LEU A 91 -9.11 -26.00 9.80
N SER A 92 -10.37 -25.82 10.20
CA SER A 92 -11.51 -26.18 9.36
C SER A 92 -11.66 -25.20 8.18
N VAL A 93 -12.25 -25.65 7.06
CA VAL A 93 -12.46 -24.79 5.90
C VAL A 93 -13.26 -23.52 6.24
N PRO A 94 -14.36 -23.57 7.02
CA PRO A 94 -15.04 -22.34 7.44
C PRO A 94 -14.13 -21.37 8.22
N THR A 95 -13.28 -21.89 9.09
CA THR A 95 -12.29 -21.07 9.83
C THR A 95 -11.26 -20.43 8.88
N LEU A 96 -10.77 -21.17 7.89
CA LEU A 96 -9.84 -20.66 6.88
C LEU A 96 -10.47 -19.51 6.08
N VAL A 97 -11.72 -19.64 5.66
CA VAL A 97 -12.46 -18.57 4.95
C VAL A 97 -12.59 -17.30 5.78
N VAL A 98 -12.94 -17.43 7.08
CA VAL A 98 -13.05 -16.27 7.97
C VAL A 98 -11.69 -15.59 8.17
N LEU A 99 -10.64 -16.37 8.38
CA LEU A 99 -9.29 -15.82 8.56
C LEU A 99 -8.79 -15.15 7.29
N GLU A 100 -8.99 -15.77 6.12
CA GLU A 100 -8.65 -15.16 4.84
C GLU A 100 -9.35 -13.81 4.67
N SER A 101 -10.68 -13.78 4.78
CA SER A 101 -11.44 -12.53 4.61
C SER A 101 -11.05 -11.45 5.61
N THR A 102 -10.60 -11.82 6.80
CA THR A 102 -10.08 -10.86 7.79
C THR A 102 -8.72 -10.31 7.36
N LEU A 103 -7.80 -11.17 6.93
CA LEU A 103 -6.45 -10.79 6.52
C LEU A 103 -6.46 -9.88 5.28
N THR A 104 -7.35 -10.17 4.33
CA THR A 104 -7.46 -9.45 3.05
C THR A 104 -8.48 -8.30 3.07
N SER A 105 -9.08 -8.01 4.23
CA SER A 105 -10.04 -6.91 4.35
C SER A 105 -9.38 -5.54 4.18
N ASN A 106 -10.14 -4.58 3.63
CA ASN A 106 -9.71 -3.19 3.54
C ASN A 106 -9.23 -2.62 4.89
N GLN A 107 -9.85 -3.03 6.01
CA GLN A 107 -9.43 -2.61 7.35
C GLN A 107 -8.03 -3.12 7.68
N SER A 108 -7.75 -4.39 7.43
CA SER A 108 -6.43 -5.00 7.70
C SER A 108 -5.35 -4.41 6.79
N LEU A 109 -5.63 -4.30 5.50
CA LEU A 109 -4.68 -3.74 4.54
C LEU A 109 -4.42 -2.25 4.80
N ALA A 110 -5.45 -1.46 5.13
CA ALA A 110 -5.28 -0.06 5.49
C ALA A 110 -4.47 0.10 6.79
N TYR A 111 -4.72 -0.74 7.79
CA TYR A 111 -3.96 -0.73 9.04
C TYR A 111 -2.47 -1.01 8.79
N ILE A 112 -2.17 -2.09 8.06
CA ILE A 112 -0.79 -2.46 7.69
C ILE A 112 -0.15 -1.35 6.84
N GLY A 113 -0.85 -0.85 5.83
CA GLY A 113 -0.38 0.22 4.97
C GLY A 113 -0.10 1.51 5.74
N HIS A 114 -0.96 1.87 6.69
CA HIS A 114 -0.75 3.05 7.51
C HIS A 114 0.46 2.91 8.44
N LEU A 115 0.62 1.76 9.12
CA LEU A 115 1.76 1.49 10.00
C LEU A 115 3.10 1.55 9.24
N ASN A 116 3.10 1.11 7.99
CA ASN A 116 4.31 1.10 7.15
C ASN A 116 4.48 2.38 6.32
N GLY A 117 3.60 3.37 6.46
CA GLY A 117 3.76 4.66 5.81
C GLY A 117 3.33 4.72 4.34
N VAL A 118 2.56 3.74 3.83
CA VAL A 118 2.04 3.73 2.45
C VAL A 118 1.32 5.04 2.09
N HIS A 119 0.55 5.60 3.02
CA HIS A 119 -0.16 6.87 2.83
C HIS A 119 0.76 8.06 2.47
N ARG A 120 2.07 7.95 2.66
CA ARG A 120 3.05 9.02 2.38
C ARG A 120 3.56 8.99 0.95
N VAL A 121 3.49 7.83 0.29
CA VAL A 121 3.99 7.64 -1.07
C VAL A 121 2.88 7.70 -2.12
N ILE A 122 1.63 7.89 -1.72
CA ILE A 122 0.49 7.98 -2.63
C ILE A 122 0.53 9.33 -3.36
N ASP A 123 0.69 9.29 -4.69
CA ASP A 123 0.57 10.45 -5.54
C ASP A 123 -0.91 10.75 -5.86
N HIS A 124 -1.43 11.87 -5.37
CA HIS A 124 -2.83 12.25 -5.52
C HIS A 124 -3.03 13.75 -5.64
N ARG A 125 -4.19 14.17 -6.19
CA ARG A 125 -4.65 15.57 -6.27
C ARG A 125 -5.92 15.82 -5.46
N MET A 126 -6.25 14.94 -4.53
CA MET A 126 -7.42 15.07 -3.66
C MET A 126 -7.09 15.94 -2.46
N SER A 127 -7.75 17.09 -2.33
CA SER A 127 -7.51 18.06 -1.24
C SER A 127 -7.91 17.53 0.14
N GLU A 128 -8.92 16.65 0.20
CA GLU A 128 -9.45 16.08 1.44
C GLU A 128 -8.64 14.90 1.97
N LEU A 129 -7.80 14.26 1.15
CA LEU A 129 -7.13 13.01 1.51
C LEU A 129 -6.15 13.15 2.69
N PRO A 130 -5.34 14.23 2.78
CA PRO A 130 -4.46 14.44 3.94
C PRO A 130 -5.22 14.51 5.27
N SER A 131 -6.36 15.20 5.31
CA SER A 131 -7.19 15.29 6.52
C SER A 131 -7.81 13.93 6.89
N ARG A 132 -8.18 13.11 5.91
CA ARG A 132 -8.66 11.74 6.13
C ARG A 132 -7.56 10.83 6.70
N PHE A 133 -6.32 10.96 6.23
CA PHE A 133 -5.19 10.22 6.79
C PHE A 133 -4.93 10.58 8.26
N GLU A 134 -4.94 11.87 8.62
CA GLU A 134 -4.74 12.29 9.99
C GLU A 134 -5.91 11.88 10.90
N SER A 135 -7.15 11.96 10.40
CA SER A 135 -8.32 11.45 11.12
C SER A 135 -8.21 9.95 11.40
N TYR A 136 -7.86 9.15 10.40
CA TYR A 136 -7.68 7.71 10.54
C TYR A 136 -6.56 7.38 11.54
N LYS A 137 -5.42 8.04 11.44
CA LYS A 137 -4.30 7.92 12.39
C LYS A 137 -4.72 8.24 13.83
N PHE A 138 -5.51 9.30 14.02
CA PHE A 138 -6.05 9.66 15.34
C PHE A 138 -6.94 8.55 15.89
N GLN A 139 -7.82 7.97 15.07
CA GLN A 139 -8.69 6.88 15.45
C GLN A 139 -7.89 5.62 15.83
N LEU A 140 -6.88 5.25 15.04
CA LEU A 140 -5.99 4.12 15.35
C LEU A 140 -5.30 4.28 16.71
N LYS A 141 -4.80 5.48 17.04
CA LYS A 141 -4.20 5.76 18.34
C LYS A 141 -5.17 5.56 19.53
N ARG A 142 -6.47 5.63 19.28
CA ARG A 142 -7.53 5.38 20.27
C ARG A 142 -8.03 3.93 20.27
N GLY A 143 -7.42 3.05 19.50
CA GLY A 143 -7.85 1.67 19.38
C GLY A 143 -9.12 1.48 18.53
N LEU A 144 -9.50 2.48 17.73
CA LEU A 144 -10.71 2.46 16.88
C LEU A 144 -10.38 2.02 15.45
N TRP A 145 -9.64 0.96 15.31
CA TRP A 145 -9.17 0.46 14.02
C TRP A 145 -10.26 -0.22 13.16
N ALA A 146 -11.43 -0.46 13.72
CA ALA A 146 -12.62 -0.97 13.00
C ALA A 146 -13.39 0.11 12.24
N THR A 147 -12.92 1.36 12.23
CA THR A 147 -13.56 2.45 11.47
C THR A 147 -13.23 2.36 9.98
N ASP A 148 -14.07 3.02 9.16
CA ASP A 148 -13.91 3.05 7.71
C ASP A 148 -12.57 3.74 7.31
N PRO A 149 -11.58 2.99 6.82
CA PRO A 149 -10.29 3.56 6.46
C PRO A 149 -10.38 4.36 5.16
N PRO A 150 -9.43 5.29 4.89
CA PRO A 150 -9.28 5.87 3.56
C PRO A 150 -8.98 4.78 2.53
N LYS A 151 -9.98 4.47 1.66
CA LYS A 151 -9.92 3.34 0.71
C LYS A 151 -8.65 3.30 -0.14
N VAL A 152 -8.10 4.46 -0.49
CA VAL A 152 -6.87 4.55 -1.27
C VAL A 152 -5.66 3.83 -0.62
N VAL A 153 -5.63 3.68 0.70
CA VAL A 153 -4.50 3.02 1.38
C VAL A 153 -4.48 1.51 1.12
N PRO A 154 -5.58 0.75 1.35
CA PRO A 154 -5.61 -0.66 0.98
C PRO A 154 -5.43 -0.87 -0.53
N ASP A 155 -6.03 -0.03 -1.39
CA ASP A 155 -5.87 -0.12 -2.84
C ASP A 155 -4.40 -0.04 -3.27
N VAL A 156 -3.63 0.88 -2.67
CA VAL A 156 -2.19 1.02 -2.95
C VAL A 156 -1.37 -0.12 -2.33
N VAL A 157 -1.77 -0.68 -1.20
CA VAL A 157 -1.15 -1.91 -0.66
C VAL A 157 -1.29 -3.06 -1.66
N GLU A 158 -2.50 -3.30 -2.16
CA GLU A 158 -2.76 -4.31 -3.19
C GLU A 158 -1.96 -4.01 -4.46
N SER A 159 -1.96 -2.76 -4.90
CA SER A 159 -1.24 -2.33 -6.10
C SER A 159 0.27 -2.54 -6.01
N LEU A 160 0.91 -2.27 -4.87
CA LEU A 160 2.33 -2.55 -4.66
C LEU A 160 2.63 -4.05 -4.73
N ILE A 161 1.76 -4.89 -4.17
CA ILE A 161 1.87 -6.35 -4.27
C ILE A 161 1.62 -6.79 -5.71
N GLY A 162 0.64 -6.20 -6.39
CA GLY A 162 0.37 -6.41 -7.81
C GLY A 162 1.55 -6.05 -8.71
N ALA A 163 2.24 -4.94 -8.40
CA ALA A 163 3.44 -4.54 -9.13
C ALA A 163 4.56 -5.58 -9.01
N VAL A 164 4.81 -6.11 -7.79
CA VAL A 164 5.76 -7.22 -7.58
C VAL A 164 5.33 -8.46 -8.37
N HIS A 165 4.05 -8.83 -8.30
CA HIS A 165 3.51 -10.00 -8.97
C HIS A 165 3.67 -9.91 -10.50
N VAL A 166 3.41 -8.75 -11.08
CA VAL A 166 3.55 -8.51 -12.54
C VAL A 166 5.02 -8.44 -12.95
N ASP A 167 5.88 -7.81 -12.14
CA ASP A 167 7.31 -7.64 -12.44
C ASP A 167 8.08 -8.97 -12.39
N GLN A 168 7.75 -9.83 -11.44
CA GLN A 168 8.45 -11.11 -11.27
C GLN A 168 7.91 -12.23 -12.18
N GLY A 169 6.73 -12.02 -12.75
CA GLY A 169 6.02 -13.06 -13.47
C GLY A 169 5.50 -14.18 -12.55
N VAL A 170 4.38 -14.77 -12.90
CA VAL A 170 3.93 -16.04 -12.30
C VAL A 170 4.33 -17.13 -13.27
N GLU A 171 5.39 -17.84 -12.98
CA GLU A 171 5.60 -19.15 -13.59
C GLU A 171 4.82 -20.23 -12.84
#